data_1603370a5702e3c683e55d3e2d2b3be0
#
_entry.id   1603370a5702e3c683e55d3e2d2b3be0
#
_cell.length_a   1.000
_cell.length_b   1.000
_cell.length_c   1.000
_cell.angle_alpha   90.00
_cell.angle_beta   90.00
_cell.angle_gamma   90.00
#
_symmetry.space_group_name_H-M   'P 1'
#
loop_
_entity.id
_entity.type
_entity.pdbx_description
1 polymer ?
#
loop_
_entity_poly.entity_id
_entity_poly.type
_entity_poly.pdbx_seq_one_letter_code
_entity_poly.pdbx_strand_id
1 'polypeptide(L)'
;INAGGVTIHSFFQLPFGPYVPGQKAEGTTASNRYSHRFGREKIDVIRSIDLLVIDEISMVRCDLLDKMSYILKHVKNSSLPFGGTQIVVFGDLYQLIPVTEDEDWDILKTAYPNPYFFSSTEFKKLKVKVVELTKVYRQDDASFKTILNAIRIGHATPSMLCELNTRYSVANKELNPRHGIRLTTHNRKADSFNWAQLNSIPG
;
A
#
# COMPACT_ATOMS: atom_id res chain seq x y z
N ILE A 1 5.10 -1.36 10.56
CA ILE A 1 4.74 -1.14 11.98
C ILE A 1 5.93 -1.51 12.87
N ASN A 2 6.60 -2.63 12.63
CA ASN A 2 7.77 -3.05 13.44
C ASN A 2 8.96 -2.09 13.36
N ALA A 3 9.02 -1.25 12.33
CA ALA A 3 10.04 -0.21 12.16
C ALA A 3 9.59 1.17 12.68
N GLY A 4 8.44 1.26 13.37
CA GLY A 4 7.89 2.53 13.87
C GLY A 4 7.29 3.43 12.78
N GLY A 5 7.00 2.86 11.60
CA GLY A 5 6.39 3.59 10.48
C GLY A 5 4.93 3.97 10.72
N VAL A 6 4.44 4.91 9.93
CA VAL A 6 3.05 5.37 9.90
C VAL A 6 2.50 5.27 8.48
N THR A 7 1.17 5.30 8.33
CA THR A 7 0.58 5.23 6.98
C THR A 7 0.90 6.50 6.17
N ILE A 8 1.02 6.36 4.85
CA ILE A 8 1.25 7.46 3.92
C ILE A 8 0.19 8.56 4.12
N HIS A 9 -1.09 8.18 4.21
CA HIS A 9 -2.18 9.12 4.42
C HIS A 9 -2.04 9.90 5.72
N SER A 10 -1.69 9.23 6.82
CA SER A 10 -1.46 9.89 8.11
C SER A 10 -0.24 10.81 8.07
N PHE A 11 0.88 10.34 7.50
CA PHE A 11 2.11 11.12 7.47
C PHE A 11 1.97 12.40 6.64
N PHE A 12 1.47 12.26 5.41
CA PHE A 12 1.30 13.39 4.49
C PHE A 12 -0.06 14.08 4.61
N GLN A 13 -0.92 13.65 5.56
CA GLN A 13 -2.28 14.16 5.75
C GLN A 13 -3.06 14.20 4.43
N LEU A 14 -2.96 13.12 3.64
CA LEU A 14 -3.58 13.05 2.32
C LEU A 14 -5.11 12.93 2.47
N PRO A 15 -5.90 13.76 1.81
CA PRO A 15 -7.33 13.54 1.72
C PRO A 15 -7.63 12.28 0.91
N PHE A 16 -8.79 11.70 1.15
CA PHE A 16 -9.32 10.64 0.30
C PHE A 16 -9.68 11.18 -1.09
N GLY A 17 -9.73 10.28 -2.07
CA GLY A 17 -10.06 10.60 -3.45
C GLY A 17 -8.84 10.72 -4.37
N PRO A 18 -9.09 10.91 -5.68
CA PRO A 18 -8.07 10.93 -6.71
C PRO A 18 -7.29 12.27 -6.72
N TYR A 19 -6.03 12.18 -7.12
CA TYR A 19 -5.18 13.34 -7.35
C TYR A 19 -4.69 13.37 -8.80
N VAL A 20 -5.03 14.43 -9.53
CA VAL A 20 -4.51 14.67 -10.88
C VAL A 20 -3.65 15.94 -10.88
N PRO A 21 -2.35 15.84 -11.23
CA PRO A 21 -1.48 17.01 -11.28
C PRO A 21 -2.02 18.08 -12.23
N GLY A 22 -2.06 19.33 -11.78
CA GLY A 22 -2.48 20.47 -12.60
C GLY A 22 -3.99 20.65 -12.77
N GLN A 23 -4.84 19.72 -12.40
CA GLN A 23 -6.28 19.93 -12.40
C GLN A 23 -6.71 20.79 -11.21
N LYS A 24 -7.52 21.80 -11.49
CA LYS A 24 -8.30 22.49 -10.46
C LYS A 24 -9.49 21.59 -10.14
N ALA A 25 -9.69 21.22 -8.89
CA ALA A 25 -10.91 20.52 -8.51
C ALA A 25 -12.12 21.42 -8.84
N GLU A 26 -12.92 20.99 -9.81
CA GLU A 26 -14.18 21.67 -10.12
C GLU A 26 -15.11 21.58 -8.90
N GLY A 27 -15.65 22.73 -8.49
CA GLY A 27 -16.62 22.79 -7.39
C GLY A 27 -16.05 23.08 -5.99
N THR A 28 -14.74 23.19 -5.84
CA THR A 28 -14.14 23.63 -4.59
C THR A 28 -13.60 25.06 -4.72
N THR A 29 -14.04 25.93 -3.81
CA THR A 29 -13.54 27.31 -3.69
C THR A 29 -12.02 27.32 -3.73
N ALA A 30 -11.41 28.41 -4.21
CA ALA A 30 -9.97 28.60 -4.42
C ALA A 30 -9.06 28.28 -3.21
N SER A 31 -9.63 27.92 -2.07
CA SER A 31 -8.96 27.42 -0.86
C SER A 31 -8.53 25.94 -0.96
N ASN A 32 -9.02 25.17 -1.91
CA ASN A 32 -8.58 23.80 -2.15
C ASN A 32 -7.42 23.68 -3.16
N ARG A 33 -6.72 24.77 -3.44
CA ARG A 33 -5.28 24.63 -3.72
C ARG A 33 -4.76 23.84 -2.53
N TYR A 34 -4.27 22.65 -2.77
CA TYR A 34 -3.68 21.72 -1.79
C TYR A 34 -2.65 22.44 -0.88
N SER A 35 -3.08 23.50 -0.20
CA SER A 35 -2.36 24.06 0.90
C SER A 35 -2.63 23.11 2.07
N HIS A 36 -1.89 22.00 2.10
CA HIS A 36 -1.74 21.28 3.33
C HIS A 36 -1.28 22.32 4.35
N ARG A 37 -2.17 22.76 5.20
CA ARG A 37 -1.82 23.61 6.32
C ARG A 37 -1.18 22.74 7.37
N PHE A 38 0.02 22.26 7.08
CA PHE A 38 0.82 21.63 8.11
C PHE A 38 1.14 22.65 9.20
N GLY A 39 1.05 22.24 10.46
CA GLY A 39 1.66 22.98 11.55
C GLY A 39 3.18 23.12 11.34
N ARG A 40 3.80 24.09 11.96
CA ARG A 40 5.25 24.36 11.82
C ARG A 40 6.10 23.13 12.09
N GLU A 41 5.84 22.42 13.18
CA GLU A 41 6.53 21.18 13.55
C GLU A 41 6.47 20.13 12.42
N LYS A 42 5.32 19.97 11.79
CA LYS A 42 5.16 19.01 10.68
C LYS A 42 5.94 19.42 9.43
N ILE A 43 5.97 20.71 9.14
CA ILE A 43 6.78 21.28 8.05
C ILE A 43 8.26 20.99 8.31
N ASP A 44 8.73 21.20 9.52
CA ASP A 44 10.13 20.97 9.89
C ASP A 44 10.50 19.49 9.79
N VAL A 45 9.61 18.58 10.23
CA VAL A 45 9.78 17.14 10.04
C VAL A 45 9.85 16.78 8.55
N ILE A 46 8.91 17.26 7.73
CA ILE A 46 8.92 16.95 6.28
C ILE A 46 10.18 17.54 5.61
N ARG A 47 10.62 18.72 6.01
CA ARG A 47 11.82 19.37 5.47
C ARG A 47 13.10 18.62 5.82
N SER A 48 13.16 18.01 6.99
CA SER A 48 14.34 17.26 7.46
C SER A 48 14.47 15.85 6.90
N ILE A 49 13.52 15.35 6.12
CA ILE A 49 13.57 14.00 5.54
C ILE A 49 14.64 13.95 4.45
N ASP A 50 15.69 13.18 4.66
CA ASP A 50 16.71 12.88 3.64
C ASP A 50 16.40 11.57 2.91
N LEU A 51 15.77 10.63 3.61
CA LEU A 51 15.39 9.32 3.09
C LEU A 51 13.90 9.02 3.41
N LEU A 52 13.13 8.68 2.39
CA LEU A 52 11.76 8.19 2.53
C LEU A 52 11.70 6.73 2.12
N VAL A 53 11.37 5.88 3.07
CA VAL A 53 11.17 4.44 2.84
C VAL A 53 9.66 4.17 2.74
N ILE A 54 9.24 3.53 1.65
CA ILE A 54 7.85 3.14 1.42
C ILE A 54 7.79 1.62 1.32
N ASP A 55 7.12 1.01 2.28
CA ASP A 55 6.83 -0.42 2.27
C ASP A 55 5.53 -0.73 1.54
N GLU A 56 5.39 -1.94 0.99
CA GLU A 56 4.21 -2.39 0.24
C GLU A 56 3.84 -1.44 -0.91
N ILE A 57 4.84 -1.01 -1.69
CA ILE A 57 4.63 -0.04 -2.79
C ILE A 57 3.66 -0.54 -3.85
N SER A 58 3.47 -1.86 -4.00
CA SER A 58 2.51 -2.45 -4.93
C SER A 58 1.08 -2.01 -4.67
N MET A 59 0.74 -1.65 -3.42
CA MET A 59 -0.58 -1.17 -3.01
C MET A 59 -0.75 0.34 -3.12
N VAL A 60 0.32 1.08 -3.47
CA VAL A 60 0.28 2.53 -3.55
C VAL A 60 -0.09 2.98 -4.96
N ARG A 61 -1.17 3.77 -5.08
CA ARG A 61 -1.59 4.35 -6.37
C ARG A 61 -0.57 5.37 -6.86
N CYS A 62 -0.44 5.46 -8.19
CA CYS A 62 0.48 6.38 -8.86
C CYS A 62 0.22 7.86 -8.51
N ASP A 63 -1.04 8.25 -8.39
CA ASP A 63 -1.45 9.61 -8.04
C ASP A 63 -1.04 10.00 -6.61
N LEU A 64 -1.05 9.05 -5.67
CA LEU A 64 -0.57 9.29 -4.31
C LEU A 64 0.93 9.59 -4.28
N LEU A 65 1.73 8.90 -5.10
CA LEU A 65 3.16 9.20 -5.24
C LEU A 65 3.40 10.59 -5.81
N ASP A 66 2.64 10.96 -6.85
CA ASP A 66 2.74 12.30 -7.43
C ASP A 66 2.36 13.37 -6.42
N LYS A 67 1.35 13.10 -5.58
CA LYS A 67 0.94 14.01 -4.51
C LYS A 67 1.99 14.12 -3.41
N MET A 68 2.59 13.01 -3.01
CA MET A 68 3.72 13.01 -2.05
C MET A 68 4.89 13.84 -2.58
N SER A 69 5.24 13.63 -3.87
CA SER A 69 6.28 14.42 -4.53
C SER A 69 5.93 15.90 -4.55
N TYR A 70 4.69 16.25 -4.87
CA TYR A 70 4.23 17.65 -4.83
C TYR A 70 4.42 18.28 -3.44
N ILE A 71 4.03 17.58 -2.39
CA ILE A 71 4.18 18.08 -1.00
C ILE A 71 5.65 18.27 -0.65
N LEU A 72 6.50 17.28 -0.93
CA LEU A 72 7.94 17.36 -0.65
C LEU A 72 8.61 18.50 -1.42
N LYS A 73 8.28 18.67 -2.70
CA LYS A 73 8.77 19.78 -3.52
C LYS A 73 8.39 21.13 -2.94
N HIS A 74 7.14 21.27 -2.51
CA HIS A 74 6.63 22.51 -1.94
C HIS A 74 7.30 22.84 -0.60
N VAL A 75 7.34 21.87 0.33
CA VAL A 75 7.91 22.09 1.68
C VAL A 75 9.41 22.32 1.65
N LYS A 76 10.13 21.60 0.79
CA LYS A 76 11.59 21.73 0.63
C LYS A 76 12.00 22.86 -0.32
N ASN A 77 11.04 23.55 -0.95
CA ASN A 77 11.27 24.57 -1.97
C ASN A 77 12.23 24.06 -3.08
N SER A 78 11.96 22.89 -3.61
CA SER A 78 12.79 22.19 -4.59
C SER A 78 11.97 21.74 -5.80
N SER A 79 12.49 21.89 -7.01
CA SER A 79 11.85 21.41 -8.25
C SER A 79 12.16 19.95 -8.56
N LEU A 80 13.12 19.34 -7.85
CA LEU A 80 13.48 17.95 -8.05
C LEU A 80 12.36 16.99 -7.66
N PRO A 81 12.23 15.83 -8.31
CA PRO A 81 11.28 14.80 -7.89
C PRO A 81 11.41 14.52 -6.39
N PHE A 82 10.29 14.41 -5.71
CA PHE A 82 10.21 14.23 -4.25
C PHE A 82 11.01 15.26 -3.43
N GLY A 83 11.18 16.47 -3.99
CA GLY A 83 11.94 17.54 -3.32
C GLY A 83 13.43 17.24 -3.17
N GLY A 84 13.99 16.29 -3.93
CA GLY A 84 15.35 15.81 -3.81
C GLY A 84 15.57 14.78 -2.69
N THR A 85 14.50 14.35 -1.99
CA THR A 85 14.55 13.29 -1.00
C THR A 85 14.87 11.95 -1.66
N GLN A 86 15.80 11.18 -1.08
CA GLN A 86 16.07 9.82 -1.54
C GLN A 86 14.85 8.93 -1.26
N ILE A 87 14.45 8.14 -2.26
CA ILE A 87 13.31 7.22 -2.15
C ILE A 87 13.81 5.77 -2.19
N VAL A 88 13.40 4.99 -1.20
CA VAL A 88 13.57 3.53 -1.21
C VAL A 88 12.19 2.90 -1.11
N VAL A 89 11.87 1.99 -2.01
CA VAL A 89 10.58 1.31 -2.06
C VAL A 89 10.76 -0.20 -1.93
N PHE A 90 9.88 -0.83 -1.16
CA PHE A 90 9.78 -2.27 -1.04
C PHE A 90 8.40 -2.72 -1.49
N GLY A 91 8.30 -3.88 -2.15
CA GLY A 91 7.02 -4.45 -2.52
C GLY A 91 7.14 -5.64 -3.44
N ASP A 92 6.00 -6.25 -3.72
CA ASP A 92 5.88 -7.41 -4.59
C ASP A 92 4.68 -7.21 -5.53
N LEU A 93 4.96 -7.08 -6.83
CA LEU A 93 3.92 -6.88 -7.86
C LEU A 93 3.00 -8.09 -8.08
N TYR A 94 3.35 -9.25 -7.53
CA TYR A 94 2.50 -10.45 -7.53
C TYR A 94 1.56 -10.53 -6.32
N GLN A 95 1.64 -9.56 -5.40
CA GLN A 95 0.76 -9.45 -4.25
C GLN A 95 -0.40 -8.48 -4.51
N LEU A 96 -0.88 -7.80 -3.49
CA LEU A 96 -2.04 -6.91 -3.61
C LEU A 96 -1.75 -5.70 -4.50
N ILE A 97 -2.70 -5.39 -5.35
CA ILE A 97 -2.69 -4.23 -6.23
C ILE A 97 -3.28 -2.99 -5.53
N PRO A 98 -3.06 -1.78 -6.06
CA PRO A 98 -3.72 -0.59 -5.53
C PRO A 98 -5.24 -0.73 -5.58
N VAL A 99 -5.90 -0.37 -4.49
CA VAL A 99 -7.36 -0.28 -4.47
C VAL A 99 -7.78 1.02 -5.13
N THR A 100 -8.65 0.92 -6.14
CA THR A 100 -9.19 2.06 -6.87
C THR A 100 -10.68 1.82 -7.06
N GLU A 101 -11.50 2.75 -6.62
CA GLU A 101 -12.94 2.73 -6.92
C GLU A 101 -13.16 3.15 -8.39
N ASP A 102 -14.23 2.68 -8.99
CA ASP A 102 -14.50 2.94 -10.42
C ASP A 102 -14.60 4.45 -10.70
N GLU A 103 -15.25 5.20 -9.81
CA GLU A 103 -15.39 6.66 -9.91
C GLU A 103 -14.03 7.38 -9.84
N ASP A 104 -13.13 6.93 -8.95
CA ASP A 104 -11.77 7.45 -8.85
C ASP A 104 -10.98 7.16 -10.12
N TRP A 105 -11.14 5.92 -10.68
CA TRP A 105 -10.43 5.52 -11.87
C TRP A 105 -10.88 6.31 -13.10
N ASP A 106 -12.16 6.62 -13.22
CA ASP A 106 -12.69 7.45 -14.31
C ASP A 106 -12.01 8.82 -14.39
N ILE A 107 -11.62 9.37 -13.25
CA ILE A 107 -10.84 10.61 -13.17
C ILE A 107 -9.37 10.36 -13.49
N LEU A 108 -8.76 9.36 -12.85
CA LEU A 108 -7.33 9.08 -12.93
C LEU A 108 -6.88 8.61 -14.32
N LYS A 109 -7.70 7.85 -15.05
CA LYS A 109 -7.39 7.37 -16.40
C LYS A 109 -7.11 8.47 -17.41
N THR A 110 -7.53 9.72 -17.13
CA THR A 110 -7.23 10.89 -17.96
C THR A 110 -5.75 11.28 -17.89
N ALA A 111 -5.06 10.93 -16.82
CA ALA A 111 -3.67 11.30 -16.57
C ALA A 111 -2.71 10.10 -16.49
N TYR A 112 -3.24 8.90 -16.16
CA TYR A 112 -2.43 7.72 -15.91
C TYR A 112 -2.92 6.51 -16.71
N PRO A 113 -2.01 5.70 -17.30
CA PRO A 113 -2.39 4.52 -18.08
C PRO A 113 -2.90 3.35 -17.20
N ASN A 114 -2.49 3.32 -15.93
CA ASN A 114 -2.91 2.33 -14.92
C ASN A 114 -2.64 2.89 -13.51
N PRO A 115 -3.24 2.30 -12.46
CA PRO A 115 -3.13 2.82 -11.10
C PRO A 115 -1.79 2.50 -10.39
N TYR A 116 -0.94 1.66 -10.96
CA TYR A 116 0.28 1.21 -10.30
C TYR A 116 1.28 2.34 -10.08
N PHE A 117 2.06 2.24 -9.02
CA PHE A 117 3.06 3.23 -8.60
C PHE A 117 4.03 3.64 -9.73
N PHE A 118 4.45 2.70 -10.58
CA PHE A 118 5.36 2.98 -11.69
C PHE A 118 4.74 3.82 -12.82
N SER A 119 3.43 4.08 -12.76
CA SER A 119 2.75 5.05 -13.65
C SER A 119 2.83 6.49 -13.15
N SER A 120 3.27 6.72 -11.91
CA SER A 120 3.52 8.06 -11.37
C SER A 120 4.46 8.85 -12.29
N THR A 121 4.08 10.09 -12.59
CA THR A 121 4.88 11.00 -13.43
C THR A 121 6.18 11.43 -12.76
N GLU A 122 6.16 11.58 -11.46
CA GLU A 122 7.35 11.96 -10.67
C GLU A 122 8.27 10.77 -10.43
N PHE A 123 7.71 9.57 -10.21
CA PHE A 123 8.51 8.36 -10.04
C PHE A 123 9.28 7.99 -11.33
N LYS A 124 8.66 8.16 -12.50
CA LYS A 124 9.31 7.94 -13.81
C LYS A 124 10.53 8.84 -14.07
N LYS A 125 10.63 9.97 -13.38
CA LYS A 125 11.78 10.88 -13.50
C LYS A 125 12.99 10.42 -12.70
N LEU A 126 12.80 9.44 -11.79
CA LEU A 126 13.87 8.91 -10.96
C LEU A 126 14.73 7.92 -11.75
N LYS A 127 16.03 7.93 -11.47
CA LYS A 127 16.96 6.87 -11.91
C LYS A 127 16.91 5.74 -10.90
N VAL A 128 15.92 4.83 -11.07
CA VAL A 128 15.67 3.76 -10.12
C VAL A 128 16.70 2.63 -10.32
N LYS A 129 17.31 2.19 -9.22
CA LYS A 129 18.07 0.93 -9.16
C LYS A 129 17.16 -0.15 -8.58
N VAL A 130 16.92 -1.20 -9.37
CA VAL A 130 16.11 -2.35 -8.94
C VAL A 130 17.01 -3.41 -8.33
N VAL A 131 16.59 -3.94 -7.18
CA VAL A 131 17.23 -5.08 -6.50
C VAL A 131 16.16 -6.12 -6.26
N GLU A 132 16.32 -7.31 -6.83
CA GLU A 132 15.43 -8.43 -6.60
C GLU A 132 15.92 -9.28 -5.42
N LEU A 133 15.05 -9.49 -4.41
CA LEU A 133 15.33 -10.35 -3.27
C LEU A 133 14.86 -11.78 -3.61
N THR A 134 15.80 -12.70 -3.74
CA THR A 134 15.52 -14.08 -4.18
C THR A 134 15.44 -15.08 -3.03
N LYS A 135 16.01 -14.75 -1.85
CA LYS A 135 16.06 -15.66 -0.72
C LYS A 135 14.89 -15.46 0.23
N VAL A 136 14.14 -16.54 0.47
CA VAL A 136 13.01 -16.56 1.40
C VAL A 136 13.49 -17.03 2.78
N TYR A 137 13.35 -16.19 3.80
CA TYR A 137 13.73 -16.47 5.19
C TYR A 137 12.52 -16.76 6.09
N ARG A 138 11.31 -16.40 5.66
CA ARG A 138 10.08 -16.51 6.47
C ARG A 138 9.60 -17.94 6.65
N GLN A 139 9.93 -18.82 5.70
CA GLN A 139 9.50 -20.21 5.67
C GLN A 139 10.71 -21.14 5.59
N ASP A 140 10.70 -22.21 6.42
CA ASP A 140 11.77 -23.22 6.40
C ASP A 140 11.36 -24.46 5.58
N ASP A 141 10.06 -24.75 5.44
CA ASP A 141 9.53 -25.87 4.65
C ASP A 141 9.78 -25.62 3.14
N ALA A 142 10.64 -26.47 2.56
CA ALA A 142 11.04 -26.35 1.16
C ALA A 142 9.90 -26.67 0.16
N SER A 143 9.05 -27.67 0.49
CA SER A 143 7.89 -28.00 -0.33
C SER A 143 6.88 -26.85 -0.34
N PHE A 144 6.56 -26.32 0.82
CA PHE A 144 5.64 -25.21 0.95
C PHE A 144 6.17 -23.94 0.24
N LYS A 145 7.47 -23.64 0.34
CA LYS A 145 8.09 -22.55 -0.45
C LYS A 145 7.89 -22.72 -1.94
N THR A 146 8.09 -23.93 -2.44
CA THR A 146 7.93 -24.27 -3.87
C THR A 146 6.48 -24.03 -4.31
N ILE A 147 5.50 -24.50 -3.53
CA ILE A 147 4.07 -24.31 -3.81
C ILE A 147 3.73 -22.82 -3.83
N LEU A 148 4.14 -22.05 -2.82
CA LEU A 148 3.86 -20.61 -2.75
C LEU A 148 4.45 -19.85 -3.93
N ASN A 149 5.68 -20.17 -4.33
CA ASN A 149 6.31 -19.55 -5.49
C ASN A 149 5.59 -19.91 -6.79
N ALA A 150 5.14 -21.14 -6.94
CA ALA A 150 4.37 -21.56 -8.11
C ALA A 150 3.01 -20.84 -8.19
N ILE A 151 2.32 -20.67 -7.06
CA ILE A 151 1.07 -19.89 -6.97
C ILE A 151 1.35 -18.43 -7.34
N ARG A 152 2.41 -17.83 -6.79
CA ARG A 152 2.79 -16.44 -7.02
C ARG A 152 2.93 -16.10 -8.50
N ILE A 153 3.53 -17.00 -9.28
CA ILE A 153 3.75 -16.79 -10.72
C ILE A 153 2.70 -17.46 -11.64
N GLY A 154 1.60 -17.97 -11.05
CA GLY A 154 0.52 -18.60 -11.81
C GLY A 154 0.84 -19.98 -12.38
N HIS A 155 1.85 -20.68 -11.90
CA HIS A 155 2.31 -21.98 -12.38
C HIS A 155 2.01 -23.14 -11.41
N ALA A 156 1.04 -22.98 -10.52
CA ALA A 156 0.64 -24.02 -9.59
C ALA A 156 0.01 -25.22 -10.34
N THR A 157 0.54 -26.41 -10.09
CA THR A 157 0.00 -27.65 -10.65
C THR A 157 -1.14 -28.21 -9.78
N PRO A 158 -2.02 -29.08 -10.34
CA PRO A 158 -3.06 -29.77 -9.55
C PRO A 158 -2.50 -30.55 -8.36
N SER A 159 -1.33 -31.17 -8.51
CA SER A 159 -0.65 -31.88 -7.42
C SER A 159 -0.25 -30.95 -6.27
N MET A 160 0.31 -29.76 -6.58
CA MET A 160 0.65 -28.75 -5.58
C MET A 160 -0.59 -28.24 -4.85
N LEU A 161 -1.69 -28.05 -5.58
CA LEU A 161 -2.95 -27.63 -4.96
C LEU A 161 -3.54 -28.73 -4.07
N CYS A 162 -3.45 -30.02 -4.46
CA CYS A 162 -3.83 -31.14 -3.62
C CYS A 162 -3.01 -31.16 -2.32
N GLU A 163 -1.68 -30.98 -2.40
CA GLU A 163 -0.81 -30.90 -1.22
C GLU A 163 -1.19 -29.74 -0.31
N LEU A 164 -1.41 -28.57 -0.88
CA LEU A 164 -1.88 -27.39 -0.11
C LEU A 164 -3.21 -27.67 0.58
N ASN A 165 -4.15 -28.34 -0.10
CA ASN A 165 -5.47 -28.66 0.40
C ASN A 165 -5.47 -29.70 1.53
N THR A 166 -4.38 -30.45 1.75
CA THR A 166 -4.27 -31.31 2.94
C THR A 166 -4.33 -30.50 4.25
N ARG A 167 -4.00 -29.21 4.17
CA ARG A 167 -4.11 -28.27 5.32
C ARG A 167 -5.55 -27.78 5.53
N TYR A 168 -6.45 -27.98 4.57
CA TYR A 168 -7.86 -27.65 4.72
C TYR A 168 -8.54 -28.72 5.58
N SER A 169 -9.08 -28.30 6.70
CA SER A 169 -9.83 -29.17 7.60
C SER A 169 -11.23 -28.60 7.82
N VAL A 170 -12.24 -29.42 7.60
CA VAL A 170 -13.64 -29.08 7.92
C VAL A 170 -13.80 -28.89 9.43
N ALA A 171 -13.03 -29.63 10.23
CA ALA A 171 -12.98 -29.52 11.69
C ALA A 171 -12.39 -28.17 12.16
N ASN A 172 -11.70 -27.44 11.31
CA ASN A 172 -11.24 -26.07 11.62
C ASN A 172 -12.38 -25.06 11.78
N LYS A 173 -13.63 -25.44 11.57
CA LYS A 173 -14.78 -24.67 12.05
C LYS A 173 -14.81 -24.52 13.56
N GLU A 174 -14.14 -25.42 14.26
CA GLU A 174 -14.00 -25.47 15.73
C GLU A 174 -12.62 -25.01 16.23
N LEU A 175 -11.78 -24.41 15.38
CA LEU A 175 -10.57 -23.75 15.87
C LEU A 175 -10.97 -22.79 16.96
N ASN A 176 -10.49 -23.08 18.17
CA ASN A 176 -10.72 -22.24 19.34
C ASN A 176 -10.34 -20.80 18.94
N PRO A 177 -11.31 -19.87 18.86
CA PRO A 177 -11.08 -18.52 18.37
C PRO A 177 -10.07 -17.73 19.21
N ARG A 178 -9.68 -18.26 20.36
CA ARG A 178 -8.72 -17.64 21.27
C ARG A 178 -7.25 -17.80 20.83
N HIS A 179 -6.94 -18.65 19.85
CA HIS A 179 -5.55 -19.00 19.51
C HIS A 179 -5.17 -18.83 18.03
N GLY A 180 -6.00 -18.15 17.23
CA GLY A 180 -5.72 -17.99 15.81
C GLY A 180 -6.11 -16.62 15.25
N ILE A 181 -5.40 -16.19 14.19
CA ILE A 181 -5.77 -15.02 13.41
C ILE A 181 -6.62 -15.50 12.22
N ARG A 182 -7.79 -14.88 12.04
CA ARG A 182 -8.67 -15.17 10.92
C ARG A 182 -8.50 -14.10 9.84
N LEU A 183 -8.12 -14.53 8.64
CA LEU A 183 -8.04 -13.65 7.48
C LEU A 183 -9.35 -13.69 6.71
N THR A 184 -9.82 -12.54 6.27
CA THR A 184 -11.03 -12.38 5.44
C THR A 184 -10.75 -11.43 4.29
N THR A 185 -11.55 -11.55 3.22
CA THR A 185 -11.45 -10.68 2.04
C THR A 185 -12.18 -9.35 2.19
N HIS A 186 -13.00 -9.18 3.22
CA HIS A 186 -13.84 -8.00 3.42
C HIS A 186 -13.83 -7.56 4.89
N ASN A 187 -13.68 -6.26 5.13
CA ASN A 187 -13.69 -5.66 6.47
C ASN A 187 -14.97 -6.00 7.25
N ARG A 188 -16.14 -5.94 6.61
CA ARG A 188 -17.43 -6.30 7.23
C ARG A 188 -17.44 -7.70 7.86
N LYS A 189 -16.74 -8.67 7.23
CA LYS A 189 -16.63 -10.02 7.80
C LYS A 189 -15.67 -10.02 9.00
N ALA A 190 -14.55 -9.29 8.90
CA ALA A 190 -13.61 -9.14 10.01
C ALA A 190 -14.31 -8.52 11.23
N ASP A 191 -15.03 -7.43 11.03
CA ASP A 191 -15.77 -6.73 12.07
C ASP A 191 -16.81 -7.63 12.73
N SER A 192 -17.58 -8.38 11.93
CA SER A 192 -18.58 -9.34 12.45
C SER A 192 -17.93 -10.39 13.37
N PHE A 193 -16.77 -10.94 12.99
CA PHE A 193 -16.05 -11.89 13.83
C PHE A 193 -15.50 -11.23 15.09
N ASN A 194 -14.90 -10.07 14.97
CA ASN A 194 -14.31 -9.34 16.09
C ASN A 194 -15.38 -8.97 17.13
N TRP A 195 -16.54 -8.46 16.70
CA TRP A 195 -17.66 -8.14 17.59
C TRP A 195 -18.23 -9.37 18.28
N ALA A 196 -18.38 -10.49 17.55
CA ALA A 196 -18.84 -11.74 18.16
C ALA A 196 -17.90 -12.23 19.25
N GLN A 197 -16.57 -12.14 19.01
CA GLN A 197 -15.57 -12.52 20.00
C GLN A 197 -15.53 -11.56 21.19
N LEU A 198 -15.57 -10.26 20.93
CA LEU A 198 -15.58 -9.23 22.00
C LEU A 198 -16.76 -9.42 22.93
N ASN A 199 -17.97 -9.66 22.39
CA ASN A 199 -19.17 -9.88 23.16
C ASN A 199 -19.17 -11.22 23.95
N SER A 200 -18.30 -12.16 23.60
CA SER A 200 -18.14 -13.44 24.32
C SER A 200 -17.17 -13.38 25.47
N ILE A 201 -16.47 -12.28 25.67
CA ILE A 201 -15.54 -12.11 26.79
C ILE A 201 -16.37 -11.78 28.04
N PRO A 202 -16.26 -12.60 29.11
CA PRO A 202 -16.92 -12.28 30.38
C PRO A 202 -16.40 -10.96 30.92
N GLY A 203 -17.30 -10.04 31.26
CA GLY A 203 -16.97 -8.76 31.90
C GLY A 203 -16.49 -8.92 33.34
#